data_7b576fb0ad415030bc67060b96b3e118
#
_entry.id   7b576fb0ad415030bc67060b96b3e118
#
_cell.length_a   1.000
_cell.length_b   1.000
_cell.length_c   1.000
_cell.angle_alpha   90.00
_cell.angle_beta   90.00
_cell.angle_gamma   90.00
#
_symmetry.space_group_name_H-M   'P 1'
#
loop_
_entity.id
_entity.type
_entity.pdbx_description
1 polymer ?
#
loop_
_entity_poly.entity_id
_entity_poly.type
_entity_poly.pdbx_seq_one_letter_code
_entity_poly.pdbx_strand_id
1 'polypeptide(L)'
;TELTIRSRFSSGDNGHDWFMQYMLQKVFAINIFKLQSSLTTEGILDVAAMLFPYFLQKALCQGIYREYIRCHYNDSRARGAIDFSAHIKNNYPFKNGKISYTTREYKYDNSVTQLIRHTIEYLRSRDFARQILFSSQEMQGFIKQIVEATPSYCKADRNKILLANMKPKIHPYYSEYRPLQKLCIQILRREKMGYGHSSQRAYGVLFDGAWLWEEYLNLTMSKAGFTHPKNKTGEGAIYPFRGRTNKYKRYPDYMKDNIIADAKYKRLLTLSENFSNVTDNIQRDDLN
;
A
#
# COMPACT_ATOMS: atom_id res chain seq x y z
N THR A 1 -12.05 -4.61 -27.68
CA THR A 1 -13.08 -4.48 -26.63
C THR A 1 -12.57 -3.49 -25.61
N GLU A 2 -13.24 -2.37 -25.44
CA GLU A 2 -12.92 -1.35 -24.45
C GLU A 2 -13.72 -1.64 -23.18
N LEU A 3 -13.05 -1.70 -22.02
CA LEU A 3 -13.66 -1.87 -20.70
C LEU A 3 -13.54 -0.58 -19.91
N THR A 4 -14.68 0.10 -19.70
CA THR A 4 -14.73 1.29 -18.85
C THR A 4 -15.25 0.91 -17.46
N ILE A 5 -14.43 1.13 -16.44
CA ILE A 5 -14.79 0.91 -15.04
C ILE A 5 -15.04 2.26 -14.38
N ARG A 6 -16.24 2.45 -13.85
CA ARG A 6 -16.66 3.66 -13.14
C ARG A 6 -17.02 3.34 -11.69
N SER A 7 -16.90 4.32 -10.80
CA SER A 7 -17.37 4.14 -9.43
C SER A 7 -18.91 4.13 -9.40
N ARG A 8 -19.48 3.56 -8.33
CA ARG A 8 -20.94 3.54 -8.14
C ARG A 8 -21.55 4.93 -7.94
N PHE A 9 -20.73 5.92 -7.65
CA PHE A 9 -21.16 7.31 -7.45
C PHE A 9 -20.91 8.21 -8.67
N SER A 10 -20.38 7.68 -9.77
CA SER A 10 -20.18 8.48 -10.96
C SER A 10 -21.54 8.87 -11.55
N SER A 11 -21.84 10.15 -11.59
CA SER A 11 -22.99 10.74 -12.26
C SER A 11 -22.53 11.45 -13.53
N GLY A 12 -22.93 10.96 -14.70
CA GLY A 12 -22.74 11.66 -15.97
C GLY A 12 -21.88 10.97 -17.03
N ASP A 13 -22.07 11.39 -18.27
CA ASP A 13 -21.45 10.81 -19.48
C ASP A 13 -19.98 11.21 -19.69
N ASN A 14 -19.47 12.18 -18.93
CA ASN A 14 -18.15 12.78 -19.17
C ASN A 14 -16.95 12.01 -18.61
N GLY A 15 -17.13 10.78 -18.13
CA GLY A 15 -16.01 9.92 -17.71
C GLY A 15 -15.27 10.34 -16.44
N HIS A 16 -15.61 11.48 -15.82
CA HIS A 16 -14.99 11.98 -14.59
C HIS A 16 -15.77 11.54 -13.36
N ASP A 17 -15.08 10.86 -12.44
CA ASP A 17 -15.63 10.48 -11.15
C ASP A 17 -15.15 11.46 -10.05
N TRP A 18 -15.81 12.62 -10.01
CA TRP A 18 -15.48 13.70 -9.06
C TRP A 18 -15.61 13.25 -7.60
N PHE A 19 -16.57 12.38 -7.32
CA PHE A 19 -16.81 11.95 -5.96
C PHE A 19 -15.74 10.97 -5.48
N MET A 20 -15.29 10.06 -6.33
CA MET A 20 -14.18 9.17 -6.03
C MET A 20 -12.89 9.99 -5.79
N GLN A 21 -12.62 10.99 -6.63
CA GLN A 21 -11.48 11.89 -6.44
C GLN A 21 -11.58 12.65 -5.12
N TYR A 22 -12.77 13.13 -4.77
CA TYR A 22 -13.00 13.82 -3.49
C TYR A 22 -12.77 12.89 -2.29
N MET A 23 -13.27 11.65 -2.34
CA MET A 23 -13.01 10.65 -1.28
C MET A 23 -11.51 10.36 -1.14
N LEU A 24 -10.82 10.13 -2.26
CA LEU A 24 -9.36 9.92 -2.27
C LEU A 24 -8.63 11.10 -1.65
N GLN A 25 -9.02 12.33 -2.01
CA GLN A 25 -8.44 13.53 -1.42
C GLN A 25 -8.65 13.61 0.08
N LYS A 26 -9.84 13.32 0.57
CA LYS A 26 -10.16 13.40 2.00
C LYS A 26 -9.47 12.32 2.80
N VAL A 27 -9.49 11.08 2.33
CA VAL A 27 -8.90 9.94 3.02
C VAL A 27 -7.37 10.03 3.06
N PHE A 28 -6.75 10.47 1.97
CA PHE A 28 -5.29 10.56 1.88
C PHE A 28 -4.73 11.96 2.19
N ALA A 29 -5.59 12.91 2.60
CA ALA A 29 -5.22 14.31 2.91
C ALA A 29 -4.41 15.02 1.80
N ILE A 30 -4.64 14.65 0.54
CA ILE A 30 -3.91 15.18 -0.62
C ILE A 30 -4.80 16.18 -1.36
N ASN A 31 -4.25 17.35 -1.69
CA ASN A 31 -4.99 18.38 -2.45
C ASN A 31 -4.94 18.08 -3.96
N ILE A 32 -5.89 17.27 -4.44
CA ILE A 32 -5.99 16.85 -5.84
C ILE A 32 -6.38 18.01 -6.77
N PHE A 33 -7.08 19.04 -6.28
CA PHE A 33 -7.58 20.16 -7.11
C PHE A 33 -6.48 21.05 -7.68
N LYS A 34 -5.29 21.05 -7.09
CA LYS A 34 -4.13 21.75 -7.66
C LYS A 34 -3.52 21.03 -8.88
N LEU A 35 -4.04 19.87 -9.23
CA LEU A 35 -3.46 18.90 -10.16
C LEU A 35 -4.29 18.70 -11.42
N GLN A 36 -5.29 19.55 -11.67
CA GLN A 36 -6.28 19.39 -12.72
C GLN A 36 -5.78 19.47 -14.17
N SER A 37 -4.50 19.67 -14.43
CA SER A 37 -4.05 19.93 -15.81
C SER A 37 -3.47 18.72 -16.58
N SER A 38 -3.40 17.51 -16.02
CA SER A 38 -2.71 16.39 -16.70
C SER A 38 -3.31 14.99 -16.51
N LEU A 39 -4.63 14.86 -16.40
CA LEU A 39 -5.28 13.56 -16.36
C LEU A 39 -5.42 12.96 -17.78
N THR A 40 -4.30 12.70 -18.42
CA THR A 40 -4.18 11.83 -19.59
C THR A 40 -3.76 10.42 -19.13
N THR A 41 -3.43 9.54 -20.03
CA THR A 41 -3.05 8.10 -19.85
C THR A 41 -2.11 7.79 -18.65
N GLU A 42 -1.54 8.79 -18.00
CA GLU A 42 -0.77 8.75 -16.77
C GLU A 42 -1.61 8.62 -15.48
N GLY A 43 -2.93 8.86 -15.59
CA GLY A 43 -3.82 9.01 -14.41
C GLY A 43 -3.83 7.84 -13.41
N ILE A 44 -3.48 6.63 -13.84
CA ILE A 44 -3.42 5.48 -12.92
C ILE A 44 -2.09 5.45 -12.14
N LEU A 45 -1.01 5.97 -12.73
CA LEU A 45 0.26 6.13 -12.02
C LEU A 45 0.10 7.20 -10.93
N ASP A 46 -0.67 8.24 -11.24
CA ASP A 46 -0.94 9.33 -10.32
C ASP A 46 -1.74 8.86 -9.11
N VAL A 47 -2.74 7.99 -9.30
CA VAL A 47 -3.47 7.36 -8.19
C VAL A 47 -2.54 6.48 -7.34
N ALA A 48 -1.65 5.69 -7.95
CA ALA A 48 -0.70 4.87 -7.21
C ALA A 48 0.30 5.74 -6.43
N ALA A 49 0.75 6.86 -7.01
CA ALA A 49 1.61 7.82 -6.34
C ALA A 49 0.90 8.51 -5.15
N MET A 50 -0.40 8.79 -5.28
CA MET A 50 -1.22 9.34 -4.19
C MET A 50 -1.40 8.36 -3.03
N LEU A 51 -1.53 7.07 -3.32
CA LEU A 51 -1.69 6.02 -2.31
C LEU A 51 -0.40 5.73 -1.54
N PHE A 52 0.75 5.97 -2.16
CA PHE A 52 2.05 5.60 -1.61
C PHE A 52 2.34 6.22 -0.22
N PRO A 53 2.11 7.53 0.03
CA PRO A 53 2.34 8.13 1.35
C PRO A 53 1.53 7.46 2.46
N TYR A 54 0.28 7.16 2.21
CA TYR A 54 -0.60 6.50 3.17
C TYR A 54 -0.09 5.11 3.57
N PHE A 55 0.25 4.26 2.58
CA PHE A 55 0.79 2.95 2.88
C PHE A 55 2.18 3.00 3.51
N LEU A 56 2.99 3.99 3.13
CA LEU A 56 4.31 4.22 3.74
C LEU A 56 4.16 4.57 5.22
N GLN A 57 3.27 5.52 5.56
CA GLN A 57 2.99 5.90 6.93
C GLN A 57 2.50 4.72 7.75
N LYS A 58 1.51 3.96 7.28
CA LYS A 58 1.00 2.76 7.98
C LYS A 58 2.12 1.74 8.25
N ALA A 59 2.95 1.48 7.26
CA ALA A 59 4.04 0.54 7.41
C ALA A 59 5.09 1.02 8.43
N LEU A 60 5.48 2.29 8.37
CA LEU A 60 6.50 2.86 9.27
C LEU A 60 5.99 3.09 10.69
N CYS A 61 4.68 3.16 10.93
CA CYS A 61 4.10 3.09 12.27
C CYS A 61 4.42 1.76 12.98
N GLN A 62 4.67 0.67 12.23
CA GLN A 62 5.16 -0.60 12.77
C GLN A 62 6.69 -0.62 12.98
N GLY A 63 7.39 0.47 12.64
CA GLY A 63 8.84 0.58 12.61
C GLY A 63 9.43 0.17 11.25
N ILE A 64 10.74 0.42 11.09
CA ILE A 64 11.44 0.08 9.84
C ILE A 64 11.61 -1.43 9.73
N TYR A 65 11.25 -1.98 8.57
CA TYR A 65 11.33 -3.42 8.30
C TYR A 65 12.74 -3.96 8.46
N ARG A 66 12.87 -5.04 9.21
CA ARG A 66 14.14 -5.75 9.42
C ARG A 66 13.99 -7.22 9.06
N GLU A 67 15.05 -7.79 8.54
CA GLU A 67 15.14 -9.24 8.33
C GLU A 67 16.56 -9.75 8.53
N TYR A 68 16.67 -11.05 8.79
CA TYR A 68 17.97 -11.72 8.83
C TYR A 68 18.52 -11.91 7.44
N ILE A 69 19.65 -11.28 7.15
CA ILE A 69 20.35 -11.35 5.86
C ILE A 69 21.63 -12.12 6.04
N ARG A 70 21.96 -13.01 5.09
CA ARG A 70 23.27 -13.63 5.02
C ARG A 70 24.27 -12.63 4.46
N CYS A 71 25.25 -12.27 5.28
CA CYS A 71 26.34 -11.37 4.91
C CYS A 71 27.62 -12.16 4.69
N HIS A 72 28.37 -11.81 3.65
CA HIS A 72 29.65 -12.40 3.31
C HIS A 72 30.76 -11.42 3.64
N TYR A 73 31.74 -11.87 4.38
CA TYR A 73 32.88 -11.08 4.82
C TYR A 73 34.19 -11.76 4.43
N ASN A 74 35.25 -10.95 4.28
CA ASN A 74 36.61 -11.41 4.07
C ASN A 74 37.56 -10.48 4.85
N ASP A 75 37.72 -10.77 6.12
CA ASP A 75 38.58 -10.00 7.02
C ASP A 75 39.42 -10.92 7.92
N SER A 76 40.25 -10.33 8.78
CA SER A 76 41.19 -11.07 9.64
C SER A 76 40.51 -11.73 10.84
N ARG A 77 39.22 -11.44 11.14
CA ARG A 77 38.47 -12.00 12.25
C ARG A 77 37.21 -12.69 11.76
N ALA A 78 37.22 -14.02 11.72
CA ALA A 78 36.03 -14.78 11.44
C ALA A 78 35.01 -14.65 12.58
N ARG A 79 33.80 -14.13 12.27
CA ARG A 79 32.69 -13.96 13.22
C ARG A 79 31.50 -14.88 12.92
N GLY A 80 31.68 -15.81 12.00
CA GLY A 80 30.64 -16.71 11.55
C GLY A 80 31.20 -17.97 10.89
N ALA A 81 30.33 -18.73 10.19
CA ALA A 81 30.74 -19.94 9.51
C ALA A 81 31.70 -19.63 8.34
N ILE A 82 32.83 -20.34 8.31
CA ILE A 82 33.82 -20.17 7.24
C ILE A 82 33.21 -20.66 5.92
N ASP A 83 33.29 -19.82 4.88
CA ASP A 83 32.95 -20.18 3.51
C ASP A 83 34.25 -20.65 2.83
N PHE A 84 34.51 -21.96 2.84
CA PHE A 84 35.72 -22.52 2.30
C PHE A 84 35.89 -22.25 0.80
N SER A 85 34.80 -22.29 0.04
CA SER A 85 34.85 -22.01 -1.41
C SER A 85 35.25 -20.56 -1.68
N ALA A 86 34.61 -19.62 -1.00
CA ALA A 86 34.94 -18.20 -1.10
C ALA A 86 36.33 -17.91 -0.51
N HIS A 87 36.74 -18.62 0.55
CA HIS A 87 38.05 -18.44 1.18
C HIS A 87 39.18 -18.85 0.23
N ILE A 88 39.08 -20.00 -0.40
CA ILE A 88 40.04 -20.46 -1.40
C ILE A 88 40.10 -19.49 -2.58
N LYS A 89 38.94 -19.11 -3.11
CA LYS A 89 38.87 -18.20 -4.27
C LYS A 89 39.47 -16.83 -3.98
N ASN A 90 39.23 -16.25 -2.80
CA ASN A 90 39.57 -14.88 -2.49
C ASN A 90 40.96 -14.74 -1.83
N ASN A 91 41.46 -15.78 -1.16
CA ASN A 91 42.61 -15.68 -0.29
C ASN A 91 43.80 -16.56 -0.71
N TYR A 92 43.65 -17.42 -1.73
CA TYR A 92 44.80 -18.18 -2.24
C TYR A 92 45.91 -17.23 -2.76
N PRO A 93 47.16 -17.41 -2.43
CA PRO A 93 47.82 -18.48 -1.69
C PRO A 93 47.87 -18.32 -0.15
N PHE A 94 46.85 -17.74 0.48
CA PHE A 94 46.67 -17.63 1.93
C PHE A 94 47.66 -16.73 2.68
N LYS A 95 48.31 -15.80 1.97
CA LYS A 95 49.33 -14.89 2.54
C LYS A 95 48.75 -13.59 3.12
N ASN A 96 47.45 -13.33 2.92
CA ASN A 96 46.81 -12.07 3.30
C ASN A 96 46.24 -12.04 4.71
N GLY A 97 46.29 -13.17 5.47
CA GLY A 97 45.73 -13.29 6.83
C GLY A 97 44.22 -13.08 6.93
N LYS A 98 43.50 -13.10 5.81
CA LYS A 98 42.06 -12.94 5.75
C LYS A 98 41.33 -14.27 5.69
N ILE A 99 40.12 -14.31 6.21
CA ILE A 99 39.23 -15.47 6.23
C ILE A 99 37.89 -15.06 5.64
N SER A 100 37.42 -15.79 4.62
CA SER A 100 36.07 -15.59 4.09
C SER A 100 35.07 -16.37 4.95
N TYR A 101 34.06 -15.69 5.44
CA TYR A 101 33.01 -16.26 6.30
C TYR A 101 31.66 -15.63 6.04
N THR A 102 30.61 -16.29 6.54
CA THR A 102 29.23 -15.81 6.44
C THR A 102 28.63 -15.64 7.82
N THR A 103 27.87 -14.55 7.99
CA THR A 103 27.07 -14.27 9.19
C THR A 103 25.60 -14.12 8.81
N ARG A 104 24.72 -14.27 9.79
CA ARG A 104 23.31 -13.87 9.67
C ARG A 104 23.11 -12.64 10.55
N GLU A 105 22.80 -11.51 9.91
CA GLU A 105 22.65 -10.24 10.59
C GLU A 105 21.25 -9.69 10.40
N TYR A 106 20.69 -9.13 11.46
CA TYR A 106 19.36 -8.52 11.47
C TYR A 106 19.49 -7.07 11.03
N LYS A 107 19.22 -6.83 9.73
CA LYS A 107 19.49 -5.53 9.07
C LYS A 107 18.24 -4.82 8.60
N TYR A 108 18.30 -3.49 8.64
CA TYR A 108 17.35 -2.61 7.97
C TYR A 108 17.55 -2.55 6.45
N ASP A 109 18.80 -2.59 6.00
CA ASP A 109 19.13 -2.57 4.59
C ASP A 109 18.89 -3.94 3.98
N ASN A 110 17.70 -4.13 3.44
CA ASN A 110 17.21 -5.40 2.93
C ASN A 110 16.37 -5.18 1.65
N SER A 111 15.94 -6.25 1.00
CA SER A 111 15.23 -6.16 -0.26
C SER A 111 13.92 -5.39 -0.19
N VAL A 112 13.22 -5.41 0.97
CA VAL A 112 11.94 -4.70 1.18
C VAL A 112 12.17 -3.20 1.32
N THR A 113 13.09 -2.79 2.18
CA THR A 113 13.43 -1.37 2.37
C THR A 113 14.07 -0.75 1.11
N GLN A 114 14.88 -1.52 0.39
CA GLN A 114 15.42 -1.13 -0.91
C GLN A 114 14.33 -0.95 -1.97
N LEU A 115 13.30 -1.81 -1.99
CA LEU A 115 12.14 -1.66 -2.87
C LEU A 115 11.41 -0.33 -2.62
N ILE A 116 11.17 -0.01 -1.35
CA ILE A 116 10.55 1.25 -0.94
C ILE A 116 11.45 2.44 -1.35
N ARG A 117 12.77 2.35 -1.13
CA ARG A 117 13.73 3.37 -1.54
C ARG A 117 13.70 3.62 -3.04
N HIS A 118 13.71 2.58 -3.87
CA HIS A 118 13.60 2.71 -5.32
C HIS A 118 12.30 3.38 -5.74
N THR A 119 11.20 3.10 -5.04
CA THR A 119 9.91 3.73 -5.30
C THR A 119 9.93 5.22 -4.95
N ILE A 120 10.50 5.59 -3.80
CA ILE A 120 10.68 6.99 -3.40
C ILE A 120 11.50 7.76 -4.44
N GLU A 121 12.63 7.23 -4.88
CA GLU A 121 13.48 7.90 -5.87
C GLU A 121 12.80 8.02 -7.24
N TYR A 122 12.02 7.01 -7.62
CA TYR A 122 11.20 7.06 -8.83
C TYR A 122 10.14 8.16 -8.75
N LEU A 123 9.37 8.21 -7.66
CA LEU A 123 8.32 9.21 -7.46
C LEU A 123 8.92 10.62 -7.33
N ARG A 124 10.10 10.76 -6.70
CA ARG A 124 10.83 12.04 -6.60
C ARG A 124 11.20 12.62 -7.96
N SER A 125 11.46 11.78 -8.96
CA SER A 125 11.78 12.20 -10.33
C SER A 125 10.58 12.70 -11.12
N ARG A 126 9.36 12.61 -10.58
CA ARG A 126 8.11 13.04 -11.20
C ARG A 126 7.57 14.26 -10.47
N ASP A 127 7.34 15.39 -11.15
CA ASP A 127 6.96 16.66 -10.51
C ASP A 127 5.67 16.53 -9.69
N PHE A 128 4.67 15.86 -10.23
CA PHE A 128 3.42 15.58 -9.54
C PHE A 128 3.62 14.77 -8.25
N ALA A 129 4.26 13.61 -8.33
CA ALA A 129 4.48 12.72 -7.20
C ALA A 129 5.42 13.35 -6.16
N ARG A 130 6.37 14.17 -6.60
CA ARG A 130 7.27 14.94 -5.73
C ARG A 130 6.51 15.89 -4.82
N GLN A 131 5.51 16.64 -5.36
CA GLN A 131 4.69 17.52 -4.53
C GLN A 131 3.93 16.78 -3.44
N ILE A 132 3.43 15.58 -3.75
CA ILE A 132 2.72 14.72 -2.80
C ILE A 132 3.68 14.20 -1.72
N LEU A 133 4.84 13.67 -2.11
CA LEU A 133 5.83 13.12 -1.17
C LEU A 133 6.36 14.14 -0.17
N PHE A 134 6.47 15.41 -0.57
CA PHE A 134 7.00 16.47 0.27
C PHE A 134 5.92 17.41 0.83
N SER A 135 4.64 16.99 0.77
CA SER A 135 3.51 17.80 1.23
C SER A 135 3.47 18.01 2.74
N SER A 136 4.00 17.10 3.54
CA SER A 136 4.02 17.17 5.00
C SER A 136 5.42 16.95 5.58
N GLN A 137 5.70 17.59 6.72
CA GLN A 137 6.95 17.42 7.46
C GLN A 137 7.11 15.97 7.98
N GLU A 138 6.01 15.34 8.37
CA GLU A 138 5.98 13.95 8.82
C GLU A 138 6.44 12.99 7.71
N MET A 139 5.91 13.17 6.50
CA MET A 139 6.30 12.36 5.33
C MET A 139 7.78 12.53 4.99
N GLN A 140 8.30 13.74 5.08
CA GLN A 140 9.74 13.98 4.91
C GLN A 140 10.57 13.23 5.95
N GLY A 141 10.09 13.14 7.21
CA GLY A 141 10.69 12.33 8.26
C GLY A 141 10.72 10.84 7.91
N PHE A 142 9.62 10.27 7.41
CA PHE A 142 9.56 8.87 6.97
C PHE A 142 10.49 8.58 5.79
N ILE A 143 10.55 9.49 4.83
CA ILE A 143 11.47 9.37 3.70
C ILE A 143 12.92 9.36 4.19
N LYS A 144 13.27 10.27 5.11
CA LYS A 144 14.62 10.34 5.70
C LYS A 144 14.99 9.04 6.40
N GLN A 145 14.09 8.45 7.19
CA GLN A 145 14.30 7.16 7.84
C GLN A 145 14.60 6.04 6.83
N ILE A 146 13.87 5.95 5.72
CA ILE A 146 14.13 4.95 4.66
C ILE A 146 15.48 5.22 3.99
N VAL A 147 15.82 6.48 3.75
CA VAL A 147 17.11 6.87 3.15
C VAL A 147 18.28 6.41 4.03
N GLU A 148 18.20 6.67 5.33
CA GLU A 148 19.21 6.28 6.32
C GLU A 148 19.29 4.75 6.50
N ALA A 149 18.14 4.06 6.40
CA ALA A 149 18.07 2.61 6.52
C ALA A 149 18.63 1.86 5.30
N THR A 150 18.86 2.54 4.18
CA THR A 150 19.28 1.93 2.90
C THR A 150 20.58 2.51 2.34
N PRO A 151 21.70 2.43 3.09
CA PRO A 151 22.98 3.02 2.64
C PRO A 151 23.55 2.33 1.39
N SER A 152 23.21 1.06 1.13
CA SER A 152 23.68 0.33 -0.05
C SER A 152 22.88 0.63 -1.32
N TYR A 153 21.95 1.62 -1.30
CA TYR A 153 21.13 1.94 -2.44
C TYR A 153 21.94 2.26 -3.70
N CYS A 154 21.65 1.54 -4.77
CA CYS A 154 22.19 1.81 -6.10
C CYS A 154 21.08 1.78 -7.15
N LYS A 155 20.94 2.85 -7.94
CA LYS A 155 19.87 2.96 -8.97
C LYS A 155 19.90 1.79 -9.97
N ALA A 156 21.10 1.28 -10.29
CA ALA A 156 21.30 0.16 -11.23
C ALA A 156 20.68 -1.16 -10.71
N ASP A 157 20.58 -1.34 -9.38
CA ASP A 157 20.08 -2.57 -8.78
C ASP A 157 18.55 -2.70 -8.80
N ARG A 158 17.81 -1.72 -9.35
CA ARG A 158 16.34 -1.72 -9.38
C ARG A 158 15.74 -3.04 -9.87
N ASN A 159 16.28 -3.61 -10.96
CA ASN A 159 15.76 -4.85 -11.53
C ASN A 159 15.98 -6.04 -10.60
N LYS A 160 17.13 -6.13 -9.97
CA LYS A 160 17.47 -7.14 -8.98
C LYS A 160 16.54 -7.05 -7.77
N ILE A 161 16.29 -5.85 -7.27
CA ILE A 161 15.38 -5.61 -6.14
C ILE A 161 13.93 -5.94 -6.51
N LEU A 162 13.46 -5.58 -7.71
CA LEU A 162 12.14 -5.95 -8.20
C LEU A 162 11.97 -7.47 -8.27
N LEU A 163 12.96 -8.19 -8.82
CA LEU A 163 12.92 -9.65 -8.90
C LEU A 163 12.89 -10.30 -7.51
N ALA A 164 13.69 -9.79 -6.56
CA ALA A 164 13.70 -10.29 -5.19
C ALA A 164 12.38 -10.10 -4.44
N ASN A 165 11.55 -9.13 -4.86
CA ASN A 165 10.25 -8.81 -4.26
C ASN A 165 9.05 -9.27 -5.09
N MET A 166 9.22 -10.09 -6.14
CA MET A 166 8.12 -10.58 -6.99
C MET A 166 7.00 -11.26 -6.19
N LYS A 167 7.37 -11.94 -5.13
CA LYS A 167 6.45 -12.45 -4.12
C LYS A 167 6.63 -11.58 -2.87
N PRO A 168 5.63 -10.74 -2.49
CA PRO A 168 5.71 -9.92 -1.30
C PRO A 168 5.98 -10.78 -0.06
N LYS A 169 6.95 -10.35 0.74
CA LYS A 169 7.31 -11.04 1.98
C LYS A 169 6.19 -10.86 3.01
N ILE A 170 5.86 -11.94 3.70
CA ILE A 170 4.88 -11.97 4.77
C ILE A 170 5.66 -12.04 6.09
N HIS A 171 5.41 -11.09 6.98
CA HIS A 171 5.99 -11.08 8.32
C HIS A 171 4.87 -10.84 9.33
N PRO A 172 4.76 -11.65 10.40
CA PRO A 172 3.67 -11.52 11.38
C PRO A 172 3.58 -10.12 12.03
N TYR A 173 4.72 -9.54 12.36
CA TYR A 173 4.80 -8.23 13.00
C TYR A 173 4.63 -7.08 11.99
N TYR A 174 5.18 -7.21 10.77
CA TYR A 174 5.19 -6.16 9.75
C TYR A 174 4.08 -6.38 8.71
N SER A 175 2.83 -6.52 9.16
CA SER A 175 1.67 -6.81 8.30
C SER A 175 1.42 -5.73 7.24
N GLU A 176 1.60 -4.44 7.62
CA GLU A 176 1.35 -3.29 6.75
C GLU A 176 2.39 -3.14 5.62
N TYR A 177 3.53 -3.81 5.73
CA TYR A 177 4.52 -3.81 4.64
C TYR A 177 4.09 -4.62 3.42
N ARG A 178 3.19 -5.59 3.56
CA ARG A 178 2.71 -6.40 2.44
C ARG A 178 1.93 -5.60 1.41
N PRO A 179 0.91 -4.78 1.76
CA PRO A 179 0.23 -3.91 0.80
C PRO A 179 1.18 -2.85 0.22
N LEU A 180 2.08 -2.27 1.01
CA LEU A 180 3.09 -1.33 0.53
C LEU A 180 4.02 -1.96 -0.52
N GLN A 181 4.54 -3.19 -0.29
CA GLN A 181 5.36 -3.91 -1.26
C GLN A 181 4.63 -4.11 -2.59
N LYS A 182 3.34 -4.53 -2.54
CA LYS A 182 2.52 -4.69 -3.75
C LYS A 182 2.41 -3.40 -4.53
N LEU A 183 2.12 -2.29 -3.85
CA LEU A 183 2.03 -0.96 -4.45
C LEU A 183 3.35 -0.51 -5.07
N CYS A 184 4.47 -0.68 -4.37
CA CYS A 184 5.81 -0.37 -4.88
C CYS A 184 6.13 -1.14 -6.16
N ILE A 185 5.83 -2.45 -6.19
CA ILE A 185 6.03 -3.28 -7.37
C ILE A 185 5.18 -2.78 -8.55
N GLN A 186 3.93 -2.40 -8.31
CA GLN A 186 3.05 -1.86 -9.33
C GLN A 186 3.58 -0.55 -9.91
N ILE A 187 4.02 0.38 -9.06
CA ILE A 187 4.60 1.66 -9.48
C ILE A 187 5.86 1.44 -10.33
N LEU A 188 6.81 0.64 -9.84
CA LEU A 188 8.10 0.46 -10.49
C LEU A 188 8.03 -0.37 -11.78
N ARG A 189 7.07 -1.30 -11.91
CA ARG A 189 6.86 -2.07 -13.14
C ARG A 189 6.30 -1.24 -14.28
N ARG A 190 5.46 -0.26 -13.98
CA ARG A 190 4.89 0.63 -15.00
C ARG A 190 5.93 1.48 -15.70
N GLU A 191 6.99 1.89 -15.00
CA GLU A 191 8.09 2.62 -15.64
C GLU A 191 8.72 1.84 -16.81
N LYS A 192 8.83 0.50 -16.70
CA LYS A 192 9.40 -0.35 -17.75
C LYS A 192 8.51 -0.49 -18.99
N MET A 193 7.21 -0.22 -18.87
CA MET A 193 6.27 -0.40 -19.97
C MET A 193 6.05 0.85 -20.82
N GLY A 194 6.61 1.99 -20.42
CA GLY A 194 6.65 3.20 -21.25
C GLY A 194 7.57 3.11 -22.47
N TYR A 195 8.32 2.03 -22.62
CA TYR A 195 9.23 1.78 -23.76
C TYR A 195 8.89 0.45 -24.45
N GLY A 196 7.84 0.45 -25.29
CA GLY A 196 7.55 -0.70 -26.15
C GLY A 196 6.08 -0.85 -26.50
N HIS A 197 5.82 -0.92 -27.80
CA HIS A 197 4.52 -1.19 -28.39
C HIS A 197 4.01 -2.60 -28.03
N SER A 198 3.32 -2.75 -26.92
CA SER A 198 2.43 -3.90 -26.69
C SER A 198 1.11 -3.42 -26.10
N SER A 199 0.16 -3.22 -26.97
CA SER A 199 -1.11 -2.51 -26.84
C SER A 199 -2.23 -3.28 -26.10
N GLN A 200 -1.97 -4.31 -25.30
CA GLN A 200 -3.06 -5.16 -24.81
C GLN A 200 -3.05 -5.53 -23.32
N ARG A 201 -2.31 -4.84 -22.48
CA ARG A 201 -2.39 -5.11 -21.03
C ARG A 201 -2.96 -3.92 -20.29
N ALA A 202 -4.18 -4.07 -19.77
CA ALA A 202 -4.76 -3.11 -18.83
C ALA A 202 -3.99 -3.13 -17.52
N TYR A 203 -3.44 -1.99 -17.12
CA TYR A 203 -2.76 -1.82 -15.84
C TYR A 203 -3.59 -0.86 -14.98
N GLY A 204 -3.87 -1.26 -13.76
CA GLY A 204 -4.66 -0.48 -12.82
C GLY A 204 -4.15 -0.67 -11.39
N VAL A 205 -4.35 0.30 -10.55
CA VAL A 205 -4.35 0.08 -9.10
C VAL A 205 -5.75 -0.39 -8.75
N LEU A 206 -5.86 -1.68 -8.39
CA LEU A 206 -7.11 -2.21 -7.88
C LEU A 206 -7.18 -1.87 -6.39
N PHE A 207 -8.14 -1.07 -6.00
CA PHE A 207 -8.48 -0.82 -4.60
C PHE A 207 -9.97 -1.09 -4.37
N ASP A 208 -10.28 -1.45 -3.14
CA ASP A 208 -11.65 -1.72 -2.72
C ASP A 208 -12.40 -0.39 -2.54
N GLY A 209 -13.41 -0.13 -3.39
CA GLY A 209 -14.22 1.07 -3.32
C GLY A 209 -15.09 1.12 -2.06
N ALA A 210 -15.49 -0.02 -1.52
CA ALA A 210 -16.23 -0.10 -0.27
C ALA A 210 -15.32 0.33 0.90
N TRP A 211 -14.08 -0.16 0.93
CA TRP A 211 -13.10 0.29 1.91
C TRP A 211 -12.82 1.81 1.84
N LEU A 212 -12.68 2.38 0.64
CA LEU A 212 -12.50 3.83 0.47
C LEU A 212 -13.69 4.61 1.01
N TRP A 213 -14.90 4.10 0.80
CA TRP A 213 -16.13 4.68 1.32
C TRP A 213 -16.18 4.63 2.86
N GLU A 214 -15.86 3.49 3.45
CA GLU A 214 -15.76 3.32 4.91
C GLU A 214 -14.75 4.31 5.51
N GLU A 215 -13.53 4.40 4.97
CA GLU A 215 -12.50 5.32 5.46
C GLU A 215 -12.91 6.80 5.30
N TYR A 216 -13.59 7.15 4.20
CA TYR A 216 -14.13 8.49 4.00
C TYR A 216 -15.20 8.84 5.05
N LEU A 217 -16.13 7.93 5.30
CA LEU A 217 -17.16 8.11 6.34
C LEU A 217 -16.54 8.19 7.73
N ASN A 218 -15.49 7.44 8.00
CA ASN A 218 -14.77 7.45 9.26
C ASN A 218 -14.29 8.84 9.65
N LEU A 219 -13.86 9.67 8.69
CA LEU A 219 -13.46 11.06 8.95
C LEU A 219 -14.58 11.92 9.55
N THR A 220 -15.83 11.60 9.23
CA THR A 220 -17.01 12.30 9.74
C THR A 220 -17.56 11.63 11.00
N MET A 221 -17.67 10.31 10.99
CA MET A 221 -18.21 9.50 12.09
C MET A 221 -17.33 9.60 13.34
N SER A 222 -16.01 9.65 13.20
CA SER A 222 -15.09 9.84 14.33
C SER A 222 -15.31 11.19 15.01
N LYS A 223 -15.59 12.26 14.26
CA LYS A 223 -15.93 13.59 14.83
C LYS A 223 -17.24 13.55 15.61
N ALA A 224 -18.16 12.69 15.22
CA ALA A 224 -19.42 12.46 15.92
C ALA A 224 -19.28 11.50 17.12
N GLY A 225 -18.06 11.02 17.41
CA GLY A 225 -17.76 10.14 18.54
C GLY A 225 -17.97 8.64 18.28
N PHE A 226 -18.11 8.23 17.02
CA PHE A 226 -18.14 6.82 16.66
C PHE A 226 -16.72 6.23 16.59
N THR A 227 -16.60 4.97 17.00
CA THR A 227 -15.40 4.16 16.82
C THR A 227 -15.54 3.32 15.56
N HIS A 228 -14.45 3.14 14.81
CA HIS A 228 -14.37 2.27 13.63
C HIS A 228 -13.54 1.02 14.01
N PRO A 229 -14.19 -0.14 14.30
CA PRO A 229 -13.48 -1.35 14.69
C PRO A 229 -12.66 -1.91 13.54
N LYS A 230 -11.55 -2.55 13.86
CA LYS A 230 -10.71 -3.24 12.86
C LYS A 230 -11.31 -4.62 12.52
N ASN A 231 -12.42 -4.64 11.81
CA ASN A 231 -13.19 -5.84 11.48
C ASN A 231 -12.34 -6.95 10.83
N LYS A 232 -11.35 -6.58 10.01
CA LYS A 232 -10.44 -7.54 9.35
C LYS A 232 -9.54 -8.30 10.32
N THR A 233 -9.33 -7.80 11.53
CA THR A 233 -8.58 -8.48 12.60
C THR A 233 -9.48 -9.23 13.57
N GLY A 234 -10.81 -9.19 13.36
CA GLY A 234 -11.80 -9.81 14.24
C GLY A 234 -12.14 -8.98 15.49
N GLU A 235 -11.64 -7.75 15.57
CA GLU A 235 -12.00 -6.80 16.63
C GLU A 235 -13.40 -6.22 16.39
N GLY A 236 -14.14 -5.89 17.47
CA GLY A 236 -15.45 -5.24 17.36
C GLY A 236 -16.59 -6.17 17.00
N ALA A 237 -16.43 -7.49 17.15
CA ALA A 237 -17.52 -8.43 16.94
C ALA A 237 -18.65 -8.23 17.93
N ILE A 238 -19.89 -8.13 17.43
CA ILE A 238 -21.11 -8.11 18.23
C ILE A 238 -21.87 -9.43 18.10
N TYR A 239 -22.63 -9.76 19.14
CA TYR A 239 -23.41 -10.99 19.22
C TYR A 239 -24.89 -10.62 19.41
N PRO A 240 -25.67 -10.46 18.33
CA PRO A 240 -27.03 -9.97 18.40
C PRO A 240 -27.98 -10.89 19.19
N PHE A 241 -27.65 -12.19 19.32
CA PHE A 241 -28.48 -13.18 19.95
C PHE A 241 -27.85 -13.74 21.24
N ARG A 242 -28.55 -13.61 22.38
CA ARG A 242 -28.10 -14.19 23.65
C ARG A 242 -28.01 -15.72 23.57
N GLY A 243 -26.90 -16.30 24.07
CA GLY A 243 -26.74 -17.75 24.19
C GLY A 243 -26.21 -18.48 22.93
N ARG A 244 -25.92 -17.77 21.82
CA ARG A 244 -25.39 -18.38 20.60
C ARG A 244 -24.04 -17.72 20.21
N THR A 245 -22.98 -18.20 20.80
CA THR A 245 -21.69 -17.49 20.87
C THR A 245 -20.87 -17.37 19.60
N ASN A 246 -21.00 -18.22 18.59
CA ASN A 246 -20.08 -18.12 17.45
C ASN A 246 -20.73 -18.09 16.06
N LYS A 247 -21.95 -18.53 15.93
CA LYS A 247 -22.60 -18.75 14.63
C LYS A 247 -23.17 -17.48 13.99
N TYR A 248 -23.36 -16.41 14.78
CA TYR A 248 -24.04 -15.18 14.36
C TYR A 248 -23.27 -13.91 14.70
N LYS A 249 -21.93 -13.98 14.64
CA LYS A 249 -21.09 -12.79 14.77
C LYS A 249 -21.44 -11.79 13.67
N ARG A 250 -21.55 -10.51 14.05
CA ARG A 250 -21.65 -9.38 13.13
C ARG A 250 -20.51 -8.41 13.41
N TYR A 251 -20.05 -7.74 12.39
CA TYR A 251 -18.95 -6.81 12.45
C TYR A 251 -19.44 -5.47 11.88
N PRO A 252 -19.99 -4.58 12.74
CA PRO A 252 -20.43 -3.28 12.28
C PRO A 252 -19.26 -2.39 11.91
N ASP A 253 -19.47 -1.49 10.94
CA ASP A 253 -18.42 -0.56 10.51
C ASP A 253 -18.16 0.54 11.54
N TYR A 254 -19.22 0.98 12.25
CA TYR A 254 -19.11 2.04 13.25
C TYR A 254 -19.97 1.72 14.49
N MET A 255 -19.43 2.09 15.65
CA MET A 255 -20.09 1.90 16.92
C MET A 255 -19.94 3.14 17.80
N LYS A 256 -21.02 3.54 18.48
CA LYS A 256 -21.03 4.55 19.51
C LYS A 256 -22.08 4.17 20.56
N ASP A 257 -21.66 3.91 21.79
CA ASP A 257 -22.54 3.46 22.87
C ASP A 257 -23.42 2.28 22.42
N ASN A 258 -24.73 2.50 22.32
CA ASN A 258 -25.71 1.50 21.85
C ASN A 258 -26.13 1.71 20.38
N ILE A 259 -25.45 2.61 19.66
CA ILE A 259 -25.74 2.89 18.26
C ILE A 259 -24.75 2.16 17.38
N ILE A 260 -25.29 1.44 16.41
CA ILE A 260 -24.53 0.73 15.37
C ILE A 260 -24.84 1.40 14.05
N ALA A 261 -23.78 1.69 13.26
CA ALA A 261 -23.93 2.17 11.90
C ALA A 261 -23.08 1.31 10.96
N ASP A 262 -23.61 1.03 9.79
CA ASP A 262 -22.99 0.19 8.77
C ASP A 262 -22.94 0.97 7.45
N ALA A 263 -21.79 0.98 6.80
CA ALA A 263 -21.55 1.73 5.58
C ALA A 263 -21.88 0.89 4.35
N LYS A 264 -22.86 1.30 3.57
CA LYS A 264 -23.19 0.59 2.33
C LYS A 264 -22.69 1.34 1.10
N TYR A 265 -21.76 0.72 0.36
CA TYR A 265 -21.30 1.19 -0.93
C TYR A 265 -22.22 0.66 -2.04
N LYS A 266 -23.47 1.16 -2.08
CA LYS A 266 -24.50 0.75 -3.05
C LYS A 266 -25.19 1.97 -3.65
N ARG A 267 -25.60 1.84 -4.90
CA ARG A 267 -26.47 2.82 -5.55
C ARG A 267 -27.91 2.45 -5.17
N LEU A 268 -28.53 3.26 -4.31
CA LEU A 268 -29.91 3.04 -3.84
C LEU A 268 -30.97 3.65 -4.79
N LEU A 269 -30.56 4.66 -5.60
CA LEU A 269 -31.45 5.35 -6.50
C LEU A 269 -30.81 5.43 -7.90
N THR A 270 -31.57 5.07 -8.92
CA THR A 270 -31.31 5.47 -10.32
C THR A 270 -32.11 6.74 -10.61
N LEU A 271 -31.51 7.73 -11.24
CA LEU A 271 -32.10 9.04 -11.50
C LEU A 271 -33.41 9.01 -12.33
N SER A 272 -33.82 7.84 -12.83
CA SER A 272 -35.03 7.62 -13.64
C SER A 272 -36.18 6.92 -12.91
N GLU A 273 -36.00 6.54 -11.63
CA GLU A 273 -37.00 5.77 -10.90
C GLU A 273 -37.72 6.63 -9.85
N ASN A 274 -39.06 6.56 -9.88
CA ASN A 274 -39.92 7.18 -8.89
C ASN A 274 -39.61 6.61 -7.49
N PHE A 275 -39.78 7.42 -6.45
CA PHE A 275 -39.52 7.08 -5.05
C PHE A 275 -40.19 5.76 -4.54
N SER A 276 -41.16 5.23 -5.27
CA SER A 276 -41.86 3.96 -4.97
C SER A 276 -40.96 2.71 -5.07
N ASN A 277 -39.80 2.79 -5.76
CA ASN A 277 -38.97 1.60 -6.03
C ASN A 277 -37.67 1.57 -5.20
N VAL A 278 -37.56 2.39 -4.16
CA VAL A 278 -36.35 2.43 -3.29
C VAL A 278 -36.12 1.09 -2.59
N THR A 279 -37.19 0.39 -2.25
CA THR A 279 -37.13 -0.92 -1.55
C THR A 279 -36.59 -2.05 -2.44
N ASP A 280 -36.73 -1.95 -3.76
CA ASP A 280 -36.29 -3.01 -4.68
C ASP A 280 -34.76 -3.07 -4.84
N ASN A 281 -34.06 -1.99 -4.49
CA ASN A 281 -32.60 -1.91 -4.53
C ASN A 281 -31.94 -2.31 -3.20
N ILE A 282 -32.73 -2.58 -2.16
CA ILE A 282 -32.24 -3.04 -0.86
C ILE A 282 -32.27 -4.58 -0.86
N GLN A 283 -31.11 -5.20 -0.84
CA GLN A 283 -31.02 -6.64 -0.76
C GLN A 283 -31.31 -7.12 0.67
N ARG A 284 -31.84 -8.35 0.80
CA ARG A 284 -32.17 -8.95 2.08
C ARG A 284 -31.01 -8.95 3.08
N ASP A 285 -29.79 -9.04 2.58
CA ASP A 285 -28.56 -9.00 3.39
C ASP A 285 -28.23 -7.58 3.91
N ASP A 286 -28.89 -6.54 3.39
CA ASP A 286 -28.73 -5.16 3.87
C ASP A 286 -29.60 -4.84 5.08
N LEU A 287 -30.60 -5.70 5.36
CA LEU A 287 -31.56 -5.54 6.47
C LEU A 287 -31.20 -6.39 7.69
N ASN A 288 -30.20 -7.26 7.59
CA ASN A 288 -29.70 -8.12 8.65
C ASN A 288 -28.34 -7.59 9.17
#